data_b4a538fddd520685e619ace0e19feac1
#
_entry.id   b4a538fddd520685e619ace0e19feac1
#
_cell.length_a   1.000
_cell.length_b   1.000
_cell.length_c   1.000
_cell.angle_alpha   90.00
_cell.angle_beta   90.00
_cell.angle_gamma   90.00
#
_symmetry.space_group_name_H-M   'P 1'
#
loop_
_entity.id
_entity.type
_entity.pdbx_description
1 polymer ?
#
loop_
_entity_poly.entity_id
_entity_poly.type
_entity_poly.pdbx_seq_one_letter_code
_entity_poly.pdbx_strand_id
1 'polypeptide(L)'
;SGGNDEDQARDGDFVDHAARYRRTSEYVEVMRRTWTERSAFDHDGEFYQVRGQRSIIHCVQEPHIPVYGGGGSDEAVAALAPHVDIFMLWGEPLAETAAFMERVRAAAAPGGRTPQFSVSTRPILGATTAEAWERAHDIVDRINSTHDHRPPPDPTNRGSQRLLALADNRITRDGVLVI
;
A
#
# COMPACT_ATOMS: atom_id res chain seq x y z
N SER A 1 -9.63 1.01 1.17
CA SER A 1 -9.28 1.61 2.47
C SER A 1 -8.41 2.87 2.36
N GLY A 2 -7.58 3.00 1.34
CA GLY A 2 -6.83 4.24 1.07
C GLY A 2 -7.69 5.36 0.47
N GLY A 3 -7.02 6.42 -0.04
CA GLY A 3 -7.67 7.58 -0.61
C GLY A 3 -8.02 8.65 0.43
N ASN A 4 -8.54 9.78 -0.05
CA ASN A 4 -8.98 10.86 0.82
C ASN A 4 -10.43 10.67 1.26
N ASP A 5 -10.83 11.38 2.30
CA ASP A 5 -12.17 11.24 2.89
C ASP A 5 -13.26 11.77 1.95
N GLU A 6 -12.95 12.79 1.15
CA GLU A 6 -13.90 13.37 0.18
C GLU A 6 -14.26 12.38 -0.93
N ASP A 7 -13.27 11.67 -1.49
CA ASP A 7 -13.52 10.66 -2.53
C ASP A 7 -14.32 9.48 -1.96
N GLN A 8 -14.00 9.05 -0.74
CA GLN A 8 -14.75 7.98 -0.08
C GLN A 8 -16.20 8.39 0.22
N ALA A 9 -16.41 9.64 0.64
CA ALA A 9 -17.75 10.16 0.90
C ALA A 9 -18.61 10.23 -0.38
N ARG A 10 -18.01 10.50 -1.54
CA ARG A 10 -18.71 10.45 -2.84
C ARG A 10 -19.24 9.06 -3.17
N ASP A 11 -18.55 8.02 -2.72
CA ASP A 11 -18.95 6.62 -2.87
C ASP A 11 -19.83 6.12 -1.70
N GLY A 12 -20.23 7.01 -0.79
CA GLY A 12 -21.10 6.69 0.34
C GLY A 12 -20.37 6.10 1.56
N ASP A 13 -19.05 6.16 1.60
CA ASP A 13 -18.25 5.73 2.75
C ASP A 13 -17.82 6.94 3.59
N PHE A 14 -18.47 7.13 4.72
CA PHE A 14 -18.27 8.24 5.65
C PHE A 14 -17.38 7.86 6.86
N VAL A 15 -16.78 6.68 6.83
CA VAL A 15 -15.89 6.20 7.89
C VAL A 15 -14.55 6.93 7.78
N ASP A 16 -14.03 7.42 8.92
CA ASP A 16 -12.74 8.12 8.97
C ASP A 16 -11.57 7.23 8.53
N HIS A 17 -10.47 7.88 8.14
CA HIS A 17 -9.30 7.21 7.58
C HIS A 17 -8.75 6.08 8.47
N ALA A 18 -8.59 6.31 9.77
CA ALA A 18 -8.05 5.31 10.68
C ALA A 18 -9.02 4.13 10.86
N ALA A 19 -10.32 4.42 10.99
CA ALA A 19 -11.35 3.39 11.10
C ALA A 19 -11.49 2.55 9.81
N ARG A 20 -11.29 3.16 8.62
CA ARG A 20 -11.24 2.39 7.37
C ARG A 20 -10.12 1.35 7.37
N TYR A 21 -8.95 1.68 7.92
CA TYR A 21 -7.86 0.70 8.05
C TYR A 21 -8.17 -0.38 9.07
N ARG A 22 -8.76 -0.04 10.23
CA ARG A 22 -9.21 -1.07 11.19
C ARG A 22 -10.26 -2.00 10.57
N ARG A 23 -11.23 -1.44 9.84
CA ARG A 23 -12.22 -2.22 9.08
C ARG A 23 -11.55 -3.15 8.05
N THR A 24 -10.52 -2.67 7.36
CA THR A 24 -9.78 -3.50 6.39
C THR A 24 -9.03 -4.64 7.08
N SER A 25 -8.40 -4.38 8.22
CA SER A 25 -7.73 -5.40 9.02
C SER A 25 -8.70 -6.52 9.42
N GLU A 26 -9.85 -6.13 9.99
CA GLU A 26 -10.90 -7.06 10.41
C GLU A 26 -11.49 -7.84 9.21
N TYR A 27 -11.72 -7.16 8.09
CA TYR A 27 -12.19 -7.81 6.86
C TYR A 27 -11.22 -8.91 6.38
N VAL A 28 -9.92 -8.61 6.33
CA VAL A 28 -8.91 -9.58 5.87
C VAL A 28 -8.83 -10.78 6.83
N GLU A 29 -8.99 -10.55 8.13
CA GLU A 29 -9.05 -11.63 9.11
C GLU A 29 -10.26 -12.57 8.85
N VAL A 30 -11.46 -12.01 8.77
CA VAL A 30 -12.69 -12.79 8.51
C VAL A 30 -12.60 -13.51 7.17
N MET A 31 -12.12 -12.83 6.13
CA MET A 31 -11.93 -13.42 4.80
C MET A 31 -10.98 -14.62 4.85
N ARG A 32 -9.84 -14.49 5.53
CA ARG A 32 -8.86 -15.58 5.65
C ARG A 32 -9.45 -16.76 6.40
N ARG A 33 -10.12 -16.52 7.52
CA ARG A 33 -10.81 -17.57 8.28
C ARG A 33 -11.83 -18.29 7.41
N THR A 34 -12.60 -17.55 6.62
CA THR A 34 -13.56 -18.15 5.67
C THR A 34 -12.88 -19.09 4.66
N TRP A 35 -11.65 -18.79 4.23
CA TRP A 35 -10.92 -19.60 3.28
C TRP A 35 -10.26 -20.84 3.89
N THR A 36 -9.86 -20.76 5.16
CA THR A 36 -8.99 -21.75 5.79
C THR A 36 -9.70 -22.61 6.83
N GLU A 37 -10.66 -22.09 7.57
CA GLU A 37 -11.35 -22.83 8.60
C GLU A 37 -12.33 -23.84 8.01
N ARG A 38 -12.25 -25.10 8.49
CA ARG A 38 -13.10 -26.20 8.05
C ARG A 38 -14.37 -26.35 8.89
N SER A 39 -14.37 -25.82 10.10
CA SER A 39 -15.52 -25.75 11.01
C SER A 39 -16.19 -24.39 10.94
N ALA A 40 -17.45 -24.35 11.36
CA ALA A 40 -18.14 -23.08 11.52
C ALA A 40 -17.45 -22.22 12.59
N PHE A 41 -17.40 -20.92 12.36
CA PHE A 41 -16.81 -19.96 13.30
C PHE A 41 -17.71 -18.73 13.49
N ASP A 42 -17.55 -18.13 14.64
CA ASP A 42 -18.10 -16.80 14.95
C ASP A 42 -17.00 -15.75 14.93
N HIS A 43 -17.38 -14.53 14.58
CA HIS A 43 -16.54 -13.35 14.70
C HIS A 43 -17.41 -12.20 15.23
N ASP A 44 -16.94 -11.50 16.25
CA ASP A 44 -17.65 -10.40 16.90
C ASP A 44 -16.72 -9.20 16.98
N GLY A 45 -16.60 -8.48 15.86
CA GLY A 45 -15.68 -7.39 15.68
C GLY A 45 -16.35 -6.01 15.73
N GLU A 46 -15.54 -4.99 15.54
CA GLU A 46 -16.00 -3.59 15.50
C GLU A 46 -16.89 -3.33 14.27
N PHE A 47 -16.56 -3.94 13.12
CA PHE A 47 -17.22 -3.68 11.83
C PHE A 47 -17.98 -4.87 11.31
N TYR A 48 -17.56 -6.08 11.63
CA TYR A 48 -18.18 -7.31 11.14
C TYR A 48 -18.64 -8.20 12.28
N GLN A 49 -19.89 -8.62 12.21
CA GLN A 49 -20.47 -9.61 13.11
C GLN A 49 -20.90 -10.81 12.30
N VAL A 50 -20.24 -11.92 12.50
CA VAL A 50 -20.46 -13.16 11.74
C VAL A 50 -20.82 -14.28 12.72
N ARG A 51 -21.84 -15.05 12.39
CA ARG A 51 -22.29 -16.16 13.23
C ARG A 51 -22.41 -17.44 12.41
N GLY A 52 -21.77 -18.50 12.88
CA GLY A 52 -21.82 -19.82 12.26
C GLY A 52 -21.30 -19.84 10.82
N GLN A 53 -20.38 -18.94 10.48
CA GLN A 53 -19.83 -18.85 9.12
C GLN A 53 -19.10 -20.16 8.76
N ARG A 54 -19.48 -20.70 7.63
CA ARG A 54 -18.84 -21.90 7.06
C ARG A 54 -18.85 -21.80 5.54
N SER A 55 -17.69 -21.89 4.94
CA SER A 55 -17.57 -22.03 3.49
C SER A 55 -17.54 -23.50 3.10
N ILE A 56 -18.28 -23.86 2.05
CA ILE A 56 -18.18 -25.16 1.38
C ILE A 56 -17.13 -25.13 0.26
N ILE A 57 -16.68 -23.91 -0.12
CA ILE A 57 -15.65 -23.69 -1.13
C ILE A 57 -14.38 -23.23 -0.40
N HIS A 58 -13.30 -23.94 -0.61
CA HIS A 58 -12.00 -23.65 0.00
C HIS A 58 -10.96 -23.31 -1.07
N CYS A 59 -9.91 -22.62 -0.65
CA CYS A 59 -8.78 -22.35 -1.52
C CYS A 59 -8.11 -23.65 -1.95
N VAL A 60 -7.67 -23.69 -3.21
CA VAL A 60 -6.80 -24.75 -3.72
C VAL A 60 -5.35 -24.52 -3.28
N GLN A 61 -4.96 -23.23 -3.19
CA GLN A 61 -3.63 -22.85 -2.69
C GLN A 61 -3.53 -23.09 -1.18
N GLU A 62 -2.36 -23.57 -0.75
CA GLU A 62 -2.03 -23.74 0.66
C GLU A 62 -1.05 -22.66 1.13
N PRO A 63 -1.28 -22.03 2.28
CA PRO A 63 -2.43 -22.21 3.19
C PRO A 63 -3.70 -21.48 2.71
N HIS A 64 -3.60 -20.53 1.80
CA HIS A 64 -4.70 -19.75 1.19
C HIS A 64 -4.19 -18.97 -0.04
N ILE A 65 -5.09 -18.31 -0.74
CA ILE A 65 -4.74 -17.38 -1.83
C ILE A 65 -3.87 -16.25 -1.25
N PRO A 66 -2.69 -15.96 -1.83
CA PRO A 66 -1.82 -14.89 -1.33
C PRO A 66 -2.54 -13.54 -1.27
N VAL A 67 -2.48 -12.89 -0.12
CA VAL A 67 -3.09 -11.59 0.12
C VAL A 67 -2.05 -10.50 -0.09
N TYR A 68 -2.34 -9.62 -1.03
CA TYR A 68 -1.54 -8.43 -1.32
C TYR A 68 -2.17 -7.21 -0.65
N GLY A 69 -1.35 -6.36 -0.06
CA GLY A 69 -1.78 -5.09 0.49
C GLY A 69 -0.68 -4.06 0.43
N GLY A 70 -1.04 -2.80 0.42
CA GLY A 70 -0.09 -1.71 0.36
C GLY A 70 -0.67 -0.41 0.89
N GLY A 71 0.21 0.48 1.30
CA GLY A 71 -0.11 1.81 1.80
C GLY A 71 1.10 2.44 2.46
N GLY A 72 1.23 3.76 2.36
CA GLY A 72 2.41 4.49 2.84
C GLY A 72 2.28 5.06 4.26
N SER A 73 1.07 5.11 4.82
CA SER A 73 0.82 5.67 6.16
C SER A 73 1.12 4.66 7.27
N ASP A 74 1.30 5.16 8.49
CA ASP A 74 1.52 4.31 9.65
C ASP A 74 0.29 3.45 9.97
N GLU A 75 -0.90 4.00 9.77
CA GLU A 75 -2.17 3.28 9.91
C GLU A 75 -2.28 2.14 8.88
N ALA A 76 -1.84 2.36 7.63
CA ALA A 76 -1.81 1.32 6.61
C ALA A 76 -0.85 0.19 6.99
N VAL A 77 0.35 0.54 7.44
CA VAL A 77 1.34 -0.46 7.88
C VAL A 77 0.82 -1.25 9.07
N ALA A 78 0.31 -0.58 10.10
CA ALA A 78 -0.23 -1.23 11.30
C ALA A 78 -1.40 -2.18 10.98
N ALA A 79 -2.29 -1.78 10.09
CA ALA A 79 -3.48 -2.56 9.73
C ALA A 79 -3.20 -3.71 8.77
N LEU A 80 -2.23 -3.58 7.87
CA LEU A 80 -2.03 -4.55 6.79
C LEU A 80 -0.87 -5.51 7.07
N ALA A 81 0.25 -5.04 7.63
CA ALA A 81 1.43 -5.87 7.82
C ALA A 81 1.17 -7.17 8.61
N PRO A 82 0.29 -7.21 9.64
CA PRO A 82 -0.05 -8.45 10.33
C PRO A 82 -0.85 -9.44 9.50
N HIS A 83 -1.40 -9.03 8.36
CA HIS A 83 -2.38 -9.84 7.62
C HIS A 83 -1.95 -10.22 6.21
N VAL A 84 -1.12 -9.42 5.53
CA VAL A 84 -0.74 -9.67 4.14
C VAL A 84 0.41 -10.64 4.02
N ASP A 85 0.45 -11.36 2.90
CA ASP A 85 1.57 -12.22 2.52
C ASP A 85 2.61 -11.42 1.72
N ILE A 86 2.13 -10.48 0.92
CA ILE A 86 2.96 -9.59 0.12
C ILE A 86 2.59 -8.14 0.40
N PHE A 87 3.56 -7.34 0.88
CA PHE A 87 3.37 -5.90 1.03
C PHE A 87 3.86 -5.18 -0.24
N MET A 88 2.95 -4.42 -0.87
CA MET A 88 3.24 -3.70 -2.10
C MET A 88 3.87 -2.35 -1.80
N LEU A 89 5.00 -2.09 -2.42
CA LEU A 89 5.79 -0.87 -2.30
C LEU A 89 5.72 -0.05 -3.59
N TRP A 90 5.87 1.23 -3.44
CA TRP A 90 6.16 2.11 -4.56
C TRP A 90 7.67 2.21 -4.75
N GLY A 91 8.12 2.55 -5.97
CA GLY A 91 9.53 2.80 -6.22
C GLY A 91 9.96 4.08 -5.52
N GLU A 92 10.70 3.93 -4.43
CA GLU A 92 11.34 4.99 -3.66
C GLU A 92 12.86 4.81 -3.73
N PRO A 93 13.68 5.81 -3.33
CA PRO A 93 15.13 5.61 -3.18
C PRO A 93 15.42 4.40 -2.32
N LEU A 94 16.55 3.71 -2.59
CA LEU A 94 16.84 2.41 -1.96
C LEU A 94 16.92 2.47 -0.43
N ALA A 95 17.46 3.55 0.13
CA ALA A 95 17.57 3.71 1.57
C ALA A 95 16.18 3.84 2.24
N GLU A 96 15.30 4.62 1.66
CA GLU A 96 13.92 4.83 2.12
C GLU A 96 13.08 3.57 1.95
N THR A 97 13.26 2.86 0.83
CA THR A 97 12.63 1.55 0.60
C THR A 97 13.07 0.55 1.68
N ALA A 98 14.36 0.46 1.98
CA ALA A 98 14.89 -0.43 3.01
C ALA A 98 14.31 -0.09 4.39
N ALA A 99 14.31 1.19 4.77
CA ALA A 99 13.74 1.65 6.04
C ALA A 99 12.23 1.34 6.15
N PHE A 100 11.50 1.51 5.06
CA PHE A 100 10.09 1.18 5.01
C PHE A 100 9.83 -0.32 5.15
N MET A 101 10.62 -1.16 4.48
CA MET A 101 10.55 -2.63 4.62
C MET A 101 10.77 -3.07 6.07
N GLU A 102 11.74 -2.47 6.77
CA GLU A 102 11.97 -2.77 8.20
C GLU A 102 10.77 -2.38 9.08
N ARG A 103 10.13 -1.25 8.82
CA ARG A 103 8.88 -0.86 9.52
C ARG A 103 7.77 -1.88 9.31
N VAL A 104 7.58 -2.35 8.07
CA VAL A 104 6.57 -3.37 7.76
C VAL A 104 6.90 -4.69 8.47
N ARG A 105 8.17 -5.13 8.46
CA ARG A 105 8.60 -6.33 9.18
C ARG A 105 8.35 -6.23 10.68
N ALA A 106 8.71 -5.09 11.27
CA ALA A 106 8.48 -4.84 12.69
C ALA A 106 6.98 -4.89 13.05
N ALA A 107 6.11 -4.34 12.22
CA ALA A 107 4.67 -4.38 12.42
C ALA A 107 4.07 -5.79 12.23
N ALA A 108 4.66 -6.63 11.39
CA ALA A 108 4.21 -8.00 11.14
C ALA A 108 4.69 -9.00 12.21
N ALA A 109 5.84 -8.73 12.84
CA ALA A 109 6.53 -9.65 13.76
C ALA A 109 5.68 -10.10 14.97
N PRO A 110 4.86 -9.26 15.63
CA PRO A 110 4.03 -9.70 16.74
C PRO A 110 3.06 -10.83 16.38
N GLY A 111 2.60 -10.86 15.10
CA GLY A 111 1.75 -11.93 14.56
C GLY A 111 2.54 -13.14 14.01
N GLY A 112 3.86 -13.19 14.20
CA GLY A 112 4.71 -14.25 13.67
C GLY A 112 4.81 -14.28 12.14
N ARG A 113 4.51 -13.18 11.47
CA ARG A 113 4.49 -13.11 9.99
C ARG A 113 5.76 -12.47 9.44
N THR A 114 6.12 -12.94 8.25
CA THR A 114 7.26 -12.42 7.48
C THR A 114 6.78 -12.13 6.06
N PRO A 115 6.19 -10.95 5.82
CA PRO A 115 5.68 -10.62 4.50
C PRO A 115 6.80 -10.50 3.47
N GLN A 116 6.53 -10.96 2.27
CA GLN A 116 7.32 -10.67 1.10
C GLN A 116 7.04 -9.23 0.62
N PHE A 117 7.86 -8.73 -0.29
CA PHE A 117 7.68 -7.39 -0.84
C PHE A 117 7.58 -7.44 -2.35
N SER A 118 6.67 -6.64 -2.87
CA SER A 118 6.53 -6.36 -4.28
C SER A 118 6.74 -4.86 -4.50
N VAL A 119 7.54 -4.48 -5.48
CA VAL A 119 7.76 -3.08 -5.82
C VAL A 119 7.22 -2.78 -7.21
N SER A 120 6.48 -1.69 -7.33
CA SER A 120 6.02 -1.17 -8.63
C SER A 120 6.99 -0.10 -9.11
N THR A 121 7.60 -0.32 -10.27
CA THR A 121 8.51 0.62 -10.92
C THR A 121 8.02 0.99 -12.31
N ARG A 122 8.37 2.18 -12.76
CA ARG A 122 8.13 2.64 -14.14
C ARG A 122 9.48 2.89 -14.80
N PRO A 123 10.02 1.93 -15.56
CA PRO A 123 11.32 2.08 -16.19
C PRO A 123 11.28 3.15 -17.29
N ILE A 124 12.31 3.98 -17.35
CA ILE A 124 12.53 4.91 -18.45
C ILE A 124 13.52 4.26 -19.39
N LEU A 125 13.08 3.97 -20.61
CA LEU A 125 13.86 3.23 -21.58
C LEU A 125 14.50 4.19 -22.61
N GLY A 126 15.71 3.87 -23.04
CA GLY A 126 16.44 4.49 -24.15
C GLY A 126 17.27 3.47 -24.91
N ALA A 127 17.71 3.77 -26.10
CA ALA A 127 18.63 2.91 -26.86
C ALA A 127 20.01 2.81 -26.17
N THR A 128 20.34 3.81 -25.39
CA THR A 128 21.53 3.86 -24.53
C THR A 128 21.16 4.38 -23.14
N THR A 129 22.02 4.13 -22.14
CA THR A 129 21.87 4.69 -20.81
C THR A 129 21.83 6.22 -20.83
N ALA A 130 22.63 6.86 -21.68
CA ALA A 130 22.65 8.31 -21.81
C ALA A 130 21.29 8.85 -22.30
N GLU A 131 20.70 8.22 -23.31
CA GLU A 131 19.37 8.59 -23.81
C GLU A 131 18.27 8.38 -22.76
N ALA A 132 18.33 7.31 -21.97
CA ALA A 132 17.37 7.08 -20.89
C ALA A 132 17.46 8.19 -19.81
N TRP A 133 18.67 8.63 -19.46
CA TRP A 133 18.88 9.75 -18.55
C TRP A 133 18.41 11.09 -19.12
N GLU A 134 18.66 11.37 -20.39
CA GLU A 134 18.13 12.55 -21.07
C GLU A 134 16.60 12.62 -20.99
N ARG A 135 15.92 11.50 -21.29
CA ARG A 135 14.47 11.39 -21.14
C ARG A 135 14.00 11.60 -19.70
N ALA A 136 14.75 11.10 -18.72
CA ALA A 136 14.43 11.31 -17.31
C ALA A 136 14.49 12.79 -16.93
N HIS A 137 15.52 13.52 -17.39
CA HIS A 137 15.63 14.96 -17.18
C HIS A 137 14.50 15.73 -17.87
N ASP A 138 14.19 15.41 -19.12
CA ASP A 138 13.06 16.00 -19.83
C ASP A 138 11.72 15.82 -19.11
N ILE A 139 11.50 14.67 -18.49
CA ILE A 139 10.29 14.43 -17.67
C ILE A 139 10.26 15.36 -16.46
N VAL A 140 11.36 15.50 -15.72
CA VAL A 140 11.46 16.40 -14.57
C VAL A 140 11.21 17.84 -14.99
N ASP A 141 11.83 18.31 -16.07
CA ASP A 141 11.68 19.67 -16.56
C ASP A 141 10.23 19.98 -16.95
N ARG A 142 9.55 19.05 -17.62
CA ARG A 142 8.12 19.18 -17.95
C ARG A 142 7.24 19.24 -16.71
N ILE A 143 7.53 18.41 -15.71
CA ILE A 143 6.78 18.42 -14.45
C ILE A 143 6.98 19.79 -13.77
N ASN A 144 8.21 20.26 -13.65
CA ASN A 144 8.52 21.55 -13.04
C ASN A 144 7.83 22.70 -13.77
N SER A 145 7.81 22.70 -15.11
CA SER A 145 7.13 23.72 -15.90
C SER A 145 5.60 23.75 -15.74
N THR A 146 5.01 22.64 -15.28
CA THR A 146 3.55 22.53 -15.05
C THR A 146 3.15 22.71 -13.57
N HIS A 147 4.12 22.76 -12.66
CA HIS A 147 3.86 22.86 -11.21
C HIS A 147 3.12 24.13 -10.80
N ASP A 148 3.36 25.26 -11.47
CA ASP A 148 2.71 26.55 -11.17
C ASP A 148 1.19 26.54 -11.35
N HIS A 149 0.60 25.48 -11.92
CA HIS A 149 -0.82 25.37 -12.23
C HIS A 149 -1.51 24.21 -11.50
N ARG A 150 -0.81 23.47 -10.65
CA ARG A 150 -1.43 22.37 -9.88
C ARG A 150 -2.02 22.88 -8.57
N PRO A 151 -3.22 22.43 -8.21
CA PRO A 151 -3.72 22.66 -6.86
C PRO A 151 -2.77 22.00 -5.84
N PRO A 152 -2.61 22.56 -4.64
CA PRO A 152 -1.81 21.92 -3.60
C PRO A 152 -2.33 20.51 -3.35
N PRO A 153 -1.42 19.56 -3.04
CA PRO A 153 -1.81 18.18 -2.77
C PRO A 153 -2.71 18.13 -1.54
N ASP A 154 -3.69 17.25 -1.60
CA ASP A 154 -4.61 17.02 -0.48
C ASP A 154 -3.81 16.65 0.80
N PRO A 155 -3.89 17.47 1.86
CA PRO A 155 -3.15 17.22 3.10
C PRO A 155 -3.60 15.94 3.83
N THR A 156 -4.76 15.38 3.49
CA THR A 156 -5.28 14.16 4.10
C THR A 156 -4.72 12.90 3.43
N ASN A 157 -4.19 13.00 2.21
CA ASN A 157 -3.59 11.88 1.51
C ASN A 157 -2.13 11.64 1.95
N ARG A 158 -1.95 10.89 3.05
CA ARG A 158 -0.64 10.59 3.64
C ARG A 158 0.32 9.91 2.69
N GLY A 159 -0.16 9.03 1.81
CA GLY A 159 0.67 8.35 0.80
C GLY A 159 1.25 9.34 -0.20
N SER A 160 0.43 10.23 -0.75
CA SER A 160 0.87 11.29 -1.65
C SER A 160 1.82 12.27 -0.96
N GLN A 161 1.55 12.64 0.30
CA GLN A 161 2.42 13.51 1.09
C GLN A 161 3.81 12.89 1.28
N ARG A 162 3.87 11.58 1.58
CA ARG A 162 5.14 10.86 1.69
C ARG A 162 5.93 10.89 0.38
N LEU A 163 5.29 10.60 -0.75
CA LEU A 163 5.95 10.62 -2.05
C LEU A 163 6.45 12.03 -2.40
N LEU A 164 5.64 13.05 -2.15
CA LEU A 164 6.04 14.44 -2.38
C LEU A 164 7.22 14.86 -1.51
N ALA A 165 7.27 14.43 -0.25
CA ALA A 165 8.41 14.69 0.63
C ALA A 165 9.70 14.01 0.14
N LEU A 166 9.60 12.88 -0.55
CA LEU A 166 10.74 12.17 -1.13
C LEU A 166 11.13 12.72 -2.52
N ALA A 167 10.16 13.29 -3.24
CA ALA A 167 10.35 13.66 -4.64
C ALA A 167 11.32 14.82 -4.81
N ASP A 168 11.30 15.83 -3.95
CA ASP A 168 12.12 17.06 -4.01
C ASP A 168 12.69 17.36 -5.42
N ASN A 169 11.97 16.91 -6.46
CA ASN A 169 12.28 17.01 -7.89
C ASN A 169 13.72 16.61 -8.26
N ARG A 170 14.26 15.61 -7.58
CA ARG A 170 15.65 15.17 -7.79
C ARG A 170 15.68 13.74 -8.33
N ILE A 171 16.60 13.55 -9.27
CA ILE A 171 17.06 12.23 -9.67
C ILE A 171 18.11 11.78 -8.65
N THR A 172 17.84 10.67 -7.96
CA THR A 172 18.79 10.15 -6.97
C THR A 172 19.98 9.44 -7.62
N ARG A 173 21.09 9.28 -6.88
CA ARG A 173 22.29 8.63 -7.38
C ARG A 173 22.13 7.12 -7.62
N ASP A 174 21.12 6.51 -7.01
CA ASP A 174 20.77 5.11 -7.21
C ASP A 174 19.89 4.87 -8.46
N GLY A 175 19.65 5.90 -9.25
CA GLY A 175 18.91 5.82 -10.50
C GLY A 175 17.40 5.77 -10.32
N VAL A 176 16.89 6.08 -9.15
CA VAL A 176 15.46 6.19 -8.89
C VAL A 176 15.01 7.63 -9.05
N LEU A 177 14.10 7.86 -9.99
CA LEU A 177 13.40 9.14 -10.14
C LEU A 177 12.10 9.07 -9.36
N VAL A 178 11.94 9.91 -8.35
CA VAL A 178 10.69 10.08 -7.61
C VAL A 178 10.03 11.38 -8.07
N ILE A 179 8.81 11.28 -8.60
CA ILE A 179 8.07 12.40 -9.19
C ILE A 179 6.73 12.57 -8.47
#